data_85fa134e0c64fe839d49fa0e09866dc3
#
_entry.id   85fa134e0c64fe839d49fa0e09866dc3
#
_cell.length_a   1.000
_cell.length_b   1.000
_cell.length_c   1.000
_cell.angle_alpha   90.00
_cell.angle_beta   90.00
_cell.angle_gamma   90.00
#
_symmetry.space_group_name_H-M   'P 1'
#
loop_
_entity.id
_entity.type
_entity.pdbx_description
1 polymer ?
#
loop_
_entity_poly.entity_id
_entity_poly.type
_entity_poly.pdbx_seq_one_letter_code
_entity_poly.pdbx_strand_id
1 'polypeptide(L)'
;MDACRCAWSSDSLEWTVLAGGVIDECHTPLNPLRDPATGELRVYAFDGQTNASLTLYRFHADGFAGLRSPSSTIITSRVLPCKGRAPVVTAAITGSLRVAVHDERGDLVHGRSLEDALPMLLDAVDEEVQWKGVSDKIPDRCILKFEVKDATWYSFGWVSRARDRRRKRVYRER
;
A
#
# COMPACT_ATOMS: atom_id res chain seq x y z
N MET A 1 -21.95 19.37 -13.67
CA MET A 1 -22.03 18.17 -12.82
C MET A 1 -20.79 18.16 -11.94
N ASP A 2 -20.97 18.12 -10.63
CA ASP A 2 -19.82 18.16 -9.70
C ASP A 2 -19.31 16.73 -9.51
N ALA A 3 -18.07 16.50 -9.93
CA ALA A 3 -17.43 15.21 -9.75
C ALA A 3 -17.10 14.99 -8.26
N CYS A 4 -17.33 13.78 -7.75
CA CYS A 4 -16.86 13.39 -6.43
C CYS A 4 -15.33 13.33 -6.41
N ARG A 5 -14.72 13.95 -5.41
CA ARG A 5 -13.27 14.01 -5.26
C ARG A 5 -12.82 13.34 -3.99
N CYS A 6 -11.71 12.61 -4.08
CA CYS A 6 -11.03 12.11 -2.90
C CYS A 6 -10.27 13.23 -2.19
N ALA A 7 -10.39 13.28 -0.89
CA ALA A 7 -9.57 14.09 -0.03
C ALA A 7 -8.99 13.23 1.10
N TRP A 8 -7.87 13.64 1.65
CA TRP A 8 -7.28 13.00 2.82
C TRP A 8 -7.00 14.04 3.91
N SER A 9 -6.94 13.57 5.13
CA SER A 9 -6.59 14.36 6.30
C SER A 9 -5.75 13.51 7.25
N SER A 10 -4.78 14.13 7.91
CA SER A 10 -3.98 13.49 8.98
C SER A 10 -4.61 13.63 10.36
N ASP A 11 -5.54 14.55 10.53
CA ASP A 11 -6.13 14.95 11.82
C ASP A 11 -7.66 15.07 11.81
N SER A 12 -8.29 14.83 10.64
CA SER A 12 -9.73 14.98 10.39
C SER A 12 -10.26 16.41 10.49
N LEU A 13 -9.38 17.41 10.57
CA LEU A 13 -9.73 18.82 10.64
C LEU A 13 -9.38 19.56 9.34
N GLU A 14 -8.16 19.36 8.85
CA GLU A 14 -7.70 19.92 7.59
C GLU A 14 -7.70 18.85 6.49
N TRP A 15 -8.36 19.14 5.37
CA TRP A 15 -8.55 18.21 4.27
C TRP A 15 -7.87 18.71 3.00
N THR A 16 -7.04 17.87 2.42
CA THR A 16 -6.39 18.12 1.13
C THR A 16 -7.06 17.30 0.05
N VAL A 17 -7.60 17.96 -0.96
CA VAL A 17 -8.16 17.29 -2.15
C VAL A 17 -7.02 16.73 -2.99
N LEU A 18 -7.09 15.44 -3.30
CA LEU A 18 -6.08 14.78 -4.11
C LEU A 18 -6.20 15.23 -5.57
N ALA A 19 -5.08 15.67 -6.15
CA ALA A 19 -5.00 15.98 -7.58
C ALA A 19 -5.27 14.70 -8.38
N GLY A 20 -6.25 14.75 -9.30
CA GLY A 20 -6.66 13.57 -10.07
C GLY A 20 -7.48 12.53 -9.30
N GLY A 21 -7.79 12.78 -8.02
CA GLY A 21 -8.63 11.92 -7.19
C GLY A 21 -10.13 12.03 -7.50
N VAL A 22 -10.50 12.00 -8.78
CA VAL A 22 -11.90 11.99 -9.20
C VAL A 22 -12.38 10.54 -9.18
N ILE A 23 -13.42 10.28 -8.40
CA ILE A 23 -14.18 9.05 -8.47
C ILE A 23 -15.36 9.34 -9.38
N ASP A 24 -15.15 9.22 -10.67
CA ASP A 24 -16.15 9.35 -11.72
C ASP A 24 -17.39 10.22 -11.34
N GLU A 25 -18.41 10.32 -12.20
CA GLU A 25 -19.64 11.07 -11.95
C GLU A 25 -20.47 10.42 -10.81
N CYS A 26 -19.94 10.33 -9.59
CA CYS A 26 -20.72 9.80 -8.49
C CYS A 26 -21.63 10.89 -7.91
N HIS A 27 -22.90 10.79 -8.19
CA HIS A 27 -23.88 11.80 -7.77
C HIS A 27 -24.20 11.76 -6.28
N THR A 28 -24.18 10.59 -5.65
CA THR A 28 -24.43 10.46 -4.21
C THR A 28 -23.74 9.19 -3.69
N PRO A 29 -22.49 9.28 -3.19
CA PRO A 29 -21.82 8.13 -2.63
C PRO A 29 -22.46 7.78 -1.28
N LEU A 30 -22.71 6.49 -1.07
CA LEU A 30 -23.06 5.92 0.22
C LEU A 30 -21.79 5.66 1.04
N ASN A 31 -21.95 5.42 2.34
CA ASN A 31 -20.83 5.09 3.20
C ASN A 31 -20.06 3.86 2.66
N PRO A 32 -18.71 3.92 2.62
CA PRO A 32 -17.91 2.79 2.21
C PRO A 32 -18.14 1.58 3.13
N LEU A 33 -18.32 0.42 2.53
CA LEU A 33 -18.43 -0.87 3.22
C LEU A 33 -17.15 -1.65 3.02
N ARG A 34 -16.58 -2.18 4.09
CA ARG A 34 -15.44 -3.07 4.00
C ARG A 34 -15.90 -4.51 3.99
N ASP A 35 -15.50 -5.27 2.99
CA ASP A 35 -15.72 -6.72 2.94
C ASP A 35 -14.83 -7.38 4.02
N PRO A 36 -15.42 -8.07 5.01
CA PRO A 36 -14.62 -8.66 6.09
C PRO A 36 -13.74 -9.85 5.65
N ALA A 37 -14.06 -10.49 4.53
CA ALA A 37 -13.32 -11.64 4.03
C ALA A 37 -12.12 -11.22 3.18
N THR A 38 -12.28 -10.21 2.32
CA THR A 38 -11.25 -9.77 1.36
C THR A 38 -10.56 -8.48 1.76
N GLY A 39 -11.14 -7.70 2.69
CA GLY A 39 -10.70 -6.36 3.02
C GLY A 39 -11.04 -5.31 1.96
N GLU A 40 -11.67 -5.72 0.85
CA GLU A 40 -12.06 -4.85 -0.25
C GLU A 40 -13.00 -3.74 0.25
N LEU A 41 -12.79 -2.52 -0.25
CA LEU A 41 -13.70 -1.40 -0.01
C LEU A 41 -14.73 -1.33 -1.13
N ARG A 42 -16.01 -1.28 -0.76
CA ARG A 42 -17.14 -1.15 -1.67
C ARG A 42 -17.85 0.16 -1.43
N VAL A 43 -17.96 0.96 -2.47
CA VAL A 43 -18.71 2.22 -2.44
C VAL A 43 -19.85 2.11 -3.42
N TYR A 44 -21.08 2.27 -2.94
CA TYR A 44 -22.24 2.36 -3.79
C TYR A 44 -22.53 3.83 -4.07
N ALA A 45 -22.80 4.17 -5.31
CA ALA A 45 -23.24 5.50 -5.71
C ALA A 45 -24.55 5.40 -6.47
N PHE A 46 -25.45 6.29 -6.15
CA PHE A 46 -26.78 6.35 -6.77
C PHE A 46 -26.85 7.51 -7.76
N ASP A 47 -27.15 7.21 -9.02
CA ASP A 47 -27.50 8.19 -10.02
C ASP A 47 -29.03 8.36 -10.08
N GLY A 48 -29.52 9.37 -9.39
CA GLY A 48 -30.95 9.69 -9.34
C GLY A 48 -31.46 10.57 -10.50
N GLN A 49 -30.56 11.06 -11.36
CA GLN A 49 -30.93 12.10 -12.35
C GLN A 49 -31.33 11.53 -13.71
N THR A 50 -30.71 10.46 -14.14
CA THR A 50 -30.92 9.97 -15.52
C THR A 50 -31.62 8.63 -15.62
N ASN A 51 -31.26 7.63 -14.82
CA ASN A 51 -31.82 6.27 -14.94
C ASN A 51 -32.04 5.54 -13.61
N ALA A 52 -31.98 6.21 -12.48
CA ALA A 52 -32.10 5.59 -11.15
C ALA A 52 -31.17 4.36 -11.01
N SER A 53 -29.92 4.47 -11.48
CA SER A 53 -28.97 3.37 -11.46
C SER A 53 -28.17 3.37 -10.16
N LEU A 54 -27.84 2.16 -9.68
CA LEU A 54 -26.94 1.95 -8.56
C LEU A 54 -25.61 1.40 -9.10
N THR A 55 -24.54 2.18 -8.95
CA THR A 55 -23.20 1.79 -9.37
C THR A 55 -22.40 1.31 -8.17
N LEU A 56 -21.71 0.19 -8.32
CA LEU A 56 -20.78 -0.34 -7.33
C LEU A 56 -19.34 -0.07 -7.75
N TYR A 57 -18.63 0.74 -6.96
CA TYR A 57 -17.17 0.91 -7.06
C TYR A 57 -16.50 -0.05 -6.09
N ARG A 58 -15.49 -0.75 -6.58
CA ARG A 58 -14.70 -1.71 -5.81
C ARG A 58 -13.25 -1.27 -5.78
N PHE A 59 -12.69 -1.17 -4.60
CA PHE A 59 -11.30 -0.81 -4.39
C PHE A 59 -10.62 -1.93 -3.60
N HIS A 60 -9.38 -2.25 -3.94
CA HIS A 60 -8.57 -3.15 -3.13
C HIS A 60 -8.47 -2.62 -1.70
N ALA A 61 -8.22 -3.52 -0.74
CA ALA A 61 -7.87 -3.12 0.61
C ALA A 61 -6.73 -2.09 0.55
N ASP A 62 -6.93 -0.95 1.20
CA ASP A 62 -6.00 0.19 1.20
C ASP A 62 -5.66 0.78 -0.19
N GLY A 63 -6.38 0.37 -1.25
CA GLY A 63 -6.17 0.79 -2.64
C GLY A 63 -7.02 1.98 -3.09
N PHE A 64 -7.49 2.81 -2.17
CA PHE A 64 -8.38 3.94 -2.47
C PHE A 64 -7.67 5.12 -3.12
N ALA A 65 -6.43 5.38 -2.72
CA ALA A 65 -5.56 6.40 -3.30
C ALA A 65 -4.13 5.88 -3.35
N GLY A 66 -3.40 6.19 -4.40
CA GLY A 66 -2.04 5.72 -4.58
C GLY A 66 -1.17 6.71 -5.35
N LEU A 67 0.14 6.53 -5.22
CA LEU A 67 1.14 7.25 -6.00
C LEU A 67 1.47 6.42 -7.24
N ARG A 68 1.13 6.93 -8.42
CA ARG A 68 1.46 6.29 -9.69
C ARG A 68 2.78 6.82 -10.23
N SER A 69 3.66 5.92 -10.63
CA SER A 69 4.87 6.26 -11.35
C SER A 69 4.93 5.51 -12.69
N PRO A 70 4.91 6.22 -13.82
CA PRO A 70 5.08 5.62 -15.16
C PRO A 70 6.56 5.34 -15.49
N SER A 71 7.49 5.78 -14.65
CA SER A 71 8.94 5.57 -14.78
C SER A 71 9.52 5.19 -13.42
N SER A 72 10.80 4.82 -13.36
CA SER A 72 11.43 4.53 -12.07
C SER A 72 11.49 5.77 -11.20
N THR A 73 10.91 5.68 -10.00
CA THR A 73 10.89 6.76 -9.00
C THR A 73 11.23 6.17 -7.64
N ILE A 74 12.05 6.89 -6.88
CA ILE A 74 12.37 6.52 -5.49
C ILE A 74 11.52 7.35 -4.53
N ILE A 75 10.76 6.66 -3.70
CA ILE A 75 9.99 7.25 -2.61
C ILE A 75 10.69 6.90 -1.31
N THR A 76 11.03 7.93 -0.51
CA THR A 76 11.70 7.75 0.78
C THR A 76 10.75 8.11 1.91
N SER A 77 10.60 7.21 2.88
CA SER A 77 9.81 7.48 4.07
C SER A 77 10.57 8.39 5.05
N ARG A 78 9.85 9.01 5.98
CA ARG A 78 10.48 9.48 7.22
C ARG A 78 10.98 8.30 8.07
N VAL A 79 11.66 8.57 9.17
CA VAL A 79 12.01 7.54 10.17
C VAL A 79 10.74 6.94 10.77
N LEU A 80 10.63 5.61 10.72
CA LEU A 80 9.46 4.83 11.12
C LEU A 80 9.78 3.87 12.27
N PRO A 81 8.82 3.53 13.13
CA PRO A 81 8.97 2.48 14.15
C PRO A 81 8.80 1.08 13.52
N CYS A 82 9.90 0.51 13.01
CA CYS A 82 9.92 -0.78 12.28
C CYS A 82 9.84 -1.99 13.22
N LYS A 83 10.39 -1.86 14.43
CA LYS A 83 10.34 -2.90 15.50
C LYS A 83 10.81 -4.27 15.01
N GLY A 84 11.86 -4.31 14.17
CA GLY A 84 12.43 -5.53 13.62
C GLY A 84 11.53 -6.31 12.64
N ARG A 85 10.46 -5.71 12.13
CA ARG A 85 9.49 -6.38 11.27
C ARG A 85 9.74 -6.06 9.80
N ALA A 86 9.49 -7.07 8.94
CA ALA A 86 9.50 -6.85 7.50
C ALA A 86 8.31 -5.98 7.08
N PRO A 87 8.50 -5.06 6.12
CA PRO A 87 7.40 -4.31 5.54
C PRO A 87 6.54 -5.20 4.66
N VAL A 88 5.24 -4.88 4.60
CA VAL A 88 4.29 -5.38 3.60
C VAL A 88 3.86 -4.22 2.72
N VAL A 89 3.50 -4.52 1.47
CA VAL A 89 3.14 -3.50 0.47
C VAL A 89 1.84 -3.87 -0.21
N THR A 90 1.02 -2.87 -0.50
CA THR A 90 -0.15 -2.97 -1.39
C THR A 90 0.07 -2.07 -2.60
N ALA A 91 0.07 -2.66 -3.80
CA ALA A 91 0.34 -1.97 -5.05
C ALA A 91 -0.32 -2.67 -6.23
N ALA A 92 -0.70 -1.91 -7.27
CA ALA A 92 -0.98 -2.44 -8.61
C ALA A 92 0.29 -2.30 -9.47
N ILE A 93 0.81 -3.40 -10.00
CA ILE A 93 2.15 -3.47 -10.58
C ILE A 93 2.07 -4.03 -12.01
N THR A 94 2.44 -3.20 -12.99
CA THR A 94 2.68 -3.62 -14.36
C THR A 94 4.17 -3.73 -14.69
N GLY A 95 5.02 -3.05 -13.92
CA GLY A 95 6.47 -3.10 -14.00
C GLY A 95 7.09 -3.79 -12.78
N SER A 96 7.63 -3.02 -11.83
CA SER A 96 8.24 -3.58 -10.63
C SER A 96 8.18 -2.65 -9.42
N LEU A 97 8.19 -3.26 -8.22
CA LEU A 97 8.39 -2.56 -6.96
C LEU A 97 9.46 -3.26 -6.14
N ARG A 98 10.40 -2.50 -5.58
CA ARG A 98 11.45 -2.98 -4.68
C ARG A 98 11.53 -2.09 -3.46
N VAL A 99 12.02 -2.63 -2.35
CA VAL A 99 12.16 -1.88 -1.10
C VAL A 99 13.56 -2.09 -0.50
N ALA A 100 14.23 -0.98 -0.17
CA ALA A 100 15.43 -1.00 0.64
C ALA A 100 15.15 -0.52 2.07
N VAL A 101 15.94 -1.00 3.01
CA VAL A 101 15.86 -0.61 4.42
C VAL A 101 17.14 0.11 4.81
N HIS A 102 16.99 1.29 5.38
CA HIS A 102 18.05 2.07 6.00
C HIS A 102 17.77 2.20 7.50
N ASP A 103 18.79 2.37 8.30
CA ASP A 103 18.64 2.69 9.71
C ASP A 103 18.14 4.14 9.91
N GLU A 104 17.97 4.57 11.14
CA GLU A 104 17.50 5.92 11.45
C GLU A 104 18.51 7.04 11.10
N ARG A 105 19.78 6.69 10.86
CA ARG A 105 20.84 7.61 10.43
C ARG A 105 20.90 7.75 8.91
N GLY A 106 20.19 6.85 8.19
CA GLY A 106 20.18 6.78 6.74
C GLY A 106 21.22 5.81 6.18
N ASP A 107 21.91 5.03 7.01
CA ASP A 107 22.85 4.02 6.57
C ASP A 107 22.11 2.78 6.08
N LEU A 108 22.56 2.20 4.97
CA LEU A 108 21.94 1.01 4.40
C LEU A 108 22.12 -0.20 5.32
N VAL A 109 21.04 -0.89 5.64
CA VAL A 109 21.09 -2.15 6.37
C VAL A 109 21.63 -3.24 5.45
N HIS A 110 22.68 -3.94 5.89
CA HIS A 110 23.33 -4.97 5.10
C HIS A 110 22.37 -6.04 4.59
N GLY A 111 22.45 -6.38 3.30
CA GLY A 111 21.59 -7.35 2.63
C GLY A 111 20.15 -6.88 2.42
N ARG A 112 19.89 -5.56 2.53
CA ARG A 112 18.55 -4.99 2.34
C ARG A 112 18.54 -3.78 1.41
N SER A 113 19.44 -3.81 0.43
CA SER A 113 19.47 -2.83 -0.65
C SER A 113 18.32 -3.05 -1.67
N LEU A 114 18.16 -2.13 -2.61
CA LEU A 114 17.23 -2.33 -3.74
C LEU A 114 17.68 -3.47 -4.64
N GLU A 115 18.99 -3.70 -4.78
CA GLU A 115 19.59 -4.78 -5.57
C GLU A 115 19.38 -6.15 -4.90
N ASP A 116 19.40 -6.18 -3.57
CA ASP A 116 19.13 -7.39 -2.78
C ASP A 116 17.64 -7.71 -2.75
N ALA A 117 16.76 -6.70 -2.89
CA ALA A 117 15.32 -6.89 -2.85
C ALA A 117 14.85 -7.78 -4.01
N LEU A 118 14.04 -8.79 -3.71
CA LEU A 118 13.29 -9.52 -4.71
C LEU A 118 12.22 -8.59 -5.28
N PRO A 119 12.21 -8.34 -6.61
CA PRO A 119 11.23 -7.45 -7.20
C PRO A 119 9.83 -8.04 -7.10
N MET A 120 8.86 -7.25 -6.68
CA MET A 120 7.44 -7.55 -6.86
C MET A 120 7.08 -7.22 -8.30
N LEU A 121 6.54 -8.18 -9.03
CA LEU A 121 6.21 -8.07 -10.47
C LEU A 121 4.71 -8.25 -10.75
N LEU A 122 3.93 -8.55 -9.73
CA LEU A 122 2.48 -8.74 -9.80
C LEU A 122 1.80 -7.87 -8.75
N ASP A 123 0.52 -7.62 -8.95
CA ASP A 123 -0.29 -6.91 -7.97
C ASP A 123 -0.14 -7.53 -6.58
N ALA A 124 0.08 -6.67 -5.61
CA ALA A 124 0.37 -7.01 -4.22
C ALA A 124 -0.72 -6.49 -3.29
N VAL A 125 -1.18 -7.31 -2.36
CA VAL A 125 -2.07 -6.92 -1.26
C VAL A 125 -1.47 -7.44 0.04
N ASP A 126 -0.95 -6.55 0.87
CA ASP A 126 -0.20 -6.91 2.09
C ASP A 126 0.93 -7.93 1.82
N GLU A 127 1.58 -7.84 0.65
CA GLU A 127 2.66 -8.75 0.28
C GLU A 127 3.94 -8.38 1.01
N GLU A 128 4.57 -9.38 1.62
CA GLU A 128 5.80 -9.21 2.40
C GLU A 128 7.01 -8.98 1.48
N VAL A 129 7.73 -7.91 1.73
CA VAL A 129 8.99 -7.64 1.02
C VAL A 129 10.03 -8.67 1.42
N GLN A 130 10.70 -9.23 0.42
CA GLN A 130 11.75 -10.24 0.60
C GLN A 130 13.07 -9.76 -0.02
N TRP A 131 14.19 -10.25 0.51
CA TRP A 131 15.54 -9.98 0.03
C TRP A 131 16.29 -11.28 -0.20
N LYS A 132 17.27 -11.25 -1.10
CA LYS A 132 18.16 -12.38 -1.42
C LYS A 132 19.20 -12.56 -0.31
N GLY A 133 19.56 -13.82 -0.05
CA GLY A 133 20.70 -14.13 0.80
C GLY A 133 20.49 -13.85 2.28
N VAL A 134 21.61 -13.69 2.98
CA VAL A 134 21.67 -13.40 4.42
C VAL A 134 21.65 -11.88 4.60
N SER A 135 20.78 -11.41 5.45
CA SER A 135 20.65 -9.99 5.75
C SER A 135 20.58 -9.75 7.26
N ASP A 136 21.03 -8.57 7.68
CA ASP A 136 20.92 -8.15 9.07
C ASP A 136 19.45 -7.95 9.48
N LYS A 137 19.22 -7.97 10.79
CA LYS A 137 17.89 -7.67 11.33
C LYS A 137 17.49 -6.25 10.96
N ILE A 138 16.22 -6.07 10.63
CA ILE A 138 15.64 -4.73 10.48
C ILE A 138 15.71 -4.05 11.86
N PRO A 139 16.25 -2.83 11.95
CA PRO A 139 16.34 -2.09 13.21
C PRO A 139 14.96 -1.73 13.76
N ASP A 140 14.90 -1.30 15.02
CA ASP A 140 13.64 -0.87 15.64
C ASP A 140 13.09 0.41 15.01
N ARG A 141 13.99 1.26 14.50
CA ARG A 141 13.67 2.47 13.75
C ARG A 141 14.37 2.40 12.41
N CYS A 142 13.65 2.66 11.33
CA CYS A 142 14.18 2.54 9.99
C CYS A 142 13.59 3.58 9.03
N ILE A 143 14.28 3.78 7.92
CA ILE A 143 13.82 4.51 6.75
C ILE A 143 13.62 3.49 5.64
N LEU A 144 12.48 3.51 4.97
CA LEU A 144 12.20 2.69 3.81
C LEU A 144 12.37 3.50 2.54
N LYS A 145 13.05 2.94 1.54
CA LYS A 145 13.11 3.47 0.19
C LYS A 145 12.41 2.51 -0.75
N PHE A 146 11.39 3.00 -1.43
CA PHE A 146 10.62 2.24 -2.41
C PHE A 146 11.05 2.67 -3.81
N GLU A 147 11.54 1.74 -4.62
CA GLU A 147 11.68 1.92 -6.05
C GLU A 147 10.39 1.46 -6.71
N VAL A 148 9.67 2.39 -7.30
CA VAL A 148 8.39 2.16 -7.97
C VAL A 148 8.58 2.42 -9.46
N LYS A 149 8.35 1.42 -10.30
CA LYS A 149 8.47 1.51 -11.75
C LYS A 149 7.25 0.92 -12.43
N ASP A 150 6.56 1.69 -13.27
CA ASP A 150 5.32 1.30 -13.95
C ASP A 150 4.34 0.63 -12.97
N ALA A 151 4.06 1.31 -11.87
CA ALA A 151 3.21 0.79 -10.81
C ALA A 151 2.45 1.93 -10.11
N THR A 152 1.37 1.55 -9.44
CA THR A 152 0.65 2.41 -8.50
C THR A 152 0.84 1.85 -7.09
N TRP A 153 1.59 2.55 -6.26
CA TRP A 153 1.80 2.19 -4.87
C TRP A 153 0.72 2.81 -3.99
N TYR A 154 -0.02 1.98 -3.25
CA TYR A 154 -1.15 2.42 -2.41
C TYR A 154 -0.74 2.58 -0.96
N SER A 155 -0.20 1.54 -0.36
CA SER A 155 0.12 1.55 1.07
C SER A 155 1.29 0.63 1.40
N PHE A 156 1.81 0.80 2.61
CA PHE A 156 2.70 -0.15 3.25
C PHE A 156 2.36 -0.31 4.73
N GLY A 157 2.74 -1.42 5.29
CA GLY A 157 2.55 -1.75 6.69
C GLY A 157 3.65 -2.69 7.19
N TRP A 158 3.33 -3.42 8.24
CA TRP A 158 4.26 -4.36 8.85
C TRP A 158 3.61 -5.73 8.98
N VAL A 159 4.38 -6.79 8.78
CA VAL A 159 3.89 -8.16 9.02
C VAL A 159 3.25 -8.23 10.41
N SER A 160 1.99 -8.67 10.47
CA SER A 160 1.29 -8.80 11.73
C SER A 160 1.89 -9.94 12.56
N ARG A 161 1.99 -9.75 13.89
CA ARG A 161 2.46 -10.81 14.81
C ARG A 161 1.66 -12.10 14.72
N ALA A 162 0.41 -12.03 14.27
CA ALA A 162 -0.44 -13.20 14.05
C ALA A 162 -0.02 -14.01 12.82
N ARG A 163 0.38 -13.35 11.70
CA ARG A 163 0.94 -14.01 10.52
C ARG A 163 2.28 -14.69 10.82
N ASP A 164 3.16 -14.04 11.58
CA ASP A 164 4.45 -14.60 11.99
C ASP A 164 4.29 -15.87 12.82
N ARG A 165 3.30 -15.92 13.74
CA ARG A 165 2.99 -17.12 14.52
C ARG A 165 2.46 -18.29 13.68
N ARG A 166 1.67 -18.04 12.62
CA ARG A 166 1.19 -19.09 11.70
C ARG A 166 2.32 -19.66 10.84
N ARG A 167 3.23 -18.82 10.32
CA ARG A 167 4.42 -19.30 9.58
C ARG A 167 5.31 -20.18 10.47
N LYS A 168 5.63 -19.77 11.70
CA LYS A 168 6.45 -20.56 12.63
C LYS A 168 5.81 -21.90 13.02
N ARG A 169 4.48 -22.01 12.98
CA ARG A 169 3.78 -23.26 13.26
C ARG A 169 3.91 -24.24 12.07
N VAL A 170 3.75 -23.80 10.85
CA VAL A 170 3.89 -24.62 9.64
C VAL A 170 5.31 -25.16 9.46
N TYR A 171 6.35 -24.41 9.83
CA TYR A 171 7.75 -24.87 9.78
C TYR A 171 8.14 -25.84 10.91
N ARG A 172 7.34 -25.96 11.99
CA ARG A 172 7.58 -26.94 13.08
C ARG A 172 6.90 -28.28 12.83
N GLU A 173 5.98 -28.36 11.90
CA GLU A 173 5.21 -29.58 11.57
C GLU A 173 5.72 -30.27 10.28
N ARG A 174 6.91 -29.87 9.79
CA ARG A 174 7.65 -30.54 8.71
C ARG A 174 9.05 -30.91 9.22
#